data_66c0186fafb948a812ed56f7a489bd16
#
_entry.id   66c0186fafb948a812ed56f7a489bd16
#
_cell.length_a   1.000
_cell.length_b   1.000
_cell.length_c   1.000
_cell.angle_alpha   90.00
_cell.angle_beta   90.00
_cell.angle_gamma   90.00
#
_symmetry.space_group_name_H-M   'P 1'
#
loop_
_entity.id
_entity.type
_entity.pdbx_description
1 polymer ?
#
loop_
_entity_poly.entity_id
_entity_poly.type
_entity_poly.pdbx_seq_one_letter_code
_entity_poly.pdbx_strand_id
1 'polypeptide(L)'
;LGDVYKRQYVLGGNELDSPRGRIYLIKDMLENERVPGPEVVKHVDRCLSCLACMTTCPSGVNYMHLVDHARAYIERHYRRPLAERALRAVVAAVLPYPQRFRAALRLAGLARPLAGVLQGIRPLRPAAAMLQLAPARLPKQAPLPASTAGGRGRVVLMQGCAEPVLRPEIR
;
A
#
# COMPACT_ATOMS: atom_id res chain seq x y z
N LEU A 1 20.08 -14.00 -8.65
CA LEU A 1 18.61 -14.19 -8.76
C LEU A 1 17.89 -14.34 -7.40
N GLY A 2 18.65 -14.51 -6.28
CA GLY A 2 18.06 -14.79 -4.97
C GLY A 2 17.57 -13.58 -4.15
N ASP A 3 18.02 -12.36 -4.41
CA ASP A 3 17.89 -11.27 -3.46
C ASP A 3 16.58 -10.48 -3.55
N VAL A 4 15.93 -10.43 -4.70
CA VAL A 4 14.67 -9.71 -4.88
C VAL A 4 13.50 -10.41 -4.17
N TYR A 5 13.55 -11.75 -4.08
CA TYR A 5 12.52 -12.54 -3.42
C TYR A 5 12.53 -12.45 -1.90
N LYS A 6 13.66 -12.03 -1.34
CA LYS A 6 13.95 -12.21 0.08
C LYS A 6 13.85 -10.94 0.91
N ARG A 7 13.64 -9.77 0.31
CA ARG A 7 13.67 -8.52 1.09
C ARG A 7 12.72 -8.53 2.29
N GLN A 8 11.47 -8.93 2.10
CA GLN A 8 10.53 -9.01 3.21
C GLN A 8 10.86 -10.18 4.14
N TYR A 9 11.34 -11.30 3.61
CA TYR A 9 11.84 -12.42 4.39
C TYR A 9 13.10 -12.04 5.20
N VAL A 10 14.06 -11.38 4.57
CA VAL A 10 15.30 -10.93 5.24
C VAL A 10 15.01 -9.93 6.35
N LEU A 11 14.04 -9.03 6.14
CA LEU A 11 13.65 -8.04 7.15
C LEU A 11 12.77 -8.62 8.25
N GLY A 12 11.94 -9.60 7.95
CA GLY A 12 10.93 -10.14 8.85
C GLY A 12 11.26 -11.52 9.45
N GLY A 13 12.23 -12.24 8.89
CA GLY A 13 12.63 -13.59 9.32
C GLY A 13 11.57 -14.68 9.13
N ASN A 14 10.45 -14.38 8.46
CA ASN A 14 9.35 -15.31 8.29
C ASN A 14 9.15 -15.71 6.83
N GLU A 15 9.25 -17.03 6.53
CA GLU A 15 9.08 -17.57 5.18
C GLU A 15 7.70 -17.27 4.58
N LEU A 16 6.67 -17.09 5.40
CA LEU A 16 5.33 -16.72 4.95
C LEU A 16 5.25 -15.31 4.38
N ASP A 17 6.25 -14.46 4.61
CA ASP A 17 6.39 -13.15 3.96
C ASP A 17 7.09 -13.23 2.59
N SER A 18 7.57 -14.42 2.19
CA SER A 18 8.10 -14.66 0.84
C SER A 18 6.95 -14.84 -0.18
N PRO A 19 7.19 -14.62 -1.48
CA PRO A 19 6.20 -14.90 -2.51
C PRO A 19 5.70 -16.35 -2.48
N ARG A 20 6.60 -17.30 -2.28
CA ARG A 20 6.29 -18.73 -2.17
C ARG A 20 5.40 -19.03 -0.97
N GLY A 21 5.76 -18.50 0.21
CA GLY A 21 4.96 -18.67 1.42
C GLY A 21 3.56 -18.09 1.28
N ARG A 22 3.43 -16.92 0.65
CA ARG A 22 2.11 -16.32 0.37
C ARG A 22 1.29 -17.15 -0.60
N ILE A 23 1.88 -17.66 -1.68
CA ILE A 23 1.20 -18.55 -2.62
C ILE A 23 0.65 -19.78 -1.87
N TYR A 24 1.45 -20.37 -0.99
CA TYR A 24 1.02 -21.49 -0.17
C TYR A 24 -0.18 -21.14 0.73
N LEU A 25 -0.12 -20.02 1.44
CA LEU A 25 -1.22 -19.55 2.29
C LEU A 25 -2.50 -19.28 1.50
N ILE A 26 -2.36 -18.65 0.34
CA ILE A 26 -3.50 -18.34 -0.54
C ILE A 26 -4.10 -19.63 -1.09
N LYS A 27 -3.27 -20.56 -1.53
CA LYS A 27 -3.69 -21.88 -2.01
C LYS A 27 -4.48 -22.62 -0.93
N ASP A 28 -3.91 -22.77 0.26
CA ASP A 28 -4.57 -23.47 1.38
C ASP A 28 -5.92 -22.81 1.75
N MET A 29 -5.96 -21.47 1.77
CA MET A 29 -7.18 -20.72 2.06
C MET A 29 -8.28 -20.93 1.02
N LEU A 30 -7.95 -20.87 -0.27
CA LEU A 30 -8.93 -20.91 -1.36
C LEU A 30 -9.37 -22.34 -1.69
N GLU A 31 -8.46 -23.32 -1.71
CA GLU A 31 -8.79 -24.73 -2.00
C GLU A 31 -9.62 -25.38 -0.90
N ASN A 32 -9.39 -24.99 0.35
CA ASN A 32 -10.12 -25.54 1.49
C ASN A 32 -11.29 -24.64 1.96
N GLU A 33 -11.60 -23.57 1.23
CA GLU A 33 -12.66 -22.59 1.56
C GLU A 33 -12.61 -22.11 3.02
N ARG A 34 -11.39 -22.01 3.57
CA ARG A 34 -11.20 -21.66 4.98
C ARG A 34 -11.45 -20.18 5.22
N VAL A 35 -12.12 -19.87 6.33
CA VAL A 35 -12.18 -18.48 6.82
C VAL A 35 -10.77 -18.00 7.11
N PRO A 36 -10.34 -16.85 6.52
CA PRO A 36 -8.99 -16.34 6.70
C PRO A 36 -8.67 -16.10 8.18
N GLY A 37 -7.61 -16.73 8.67
CA GLY A 37 -7.09 -16.44 10.00
C GLY A 37 -6.26 -15.15 10.03
N PRO A 38 -6.03 -14.56 11.22
CA PRO A 38 -5.24 -13.31 11.37
C PRO A 38 -3.83 -13.43 10.79
N GLU A 39 -3.25 -14.63 10.82
CA GLU A 39 -1.92 -14.88 10.29
C GLU A 39 -1.89 -14.79 8.76
N VAL A 40 -2.84 -15.45 8.07
CA VAL A 40 -2.98 -15.38 6.62
C VAL A 40 -3.19 -13.94 6.18
N VAL A 41 -4.11 -13.23 6.83
CA VAL A 41 -4.41 -11.82 6.55
C VAL A 41 -3.17 -10.95 6.72
N LYS A 42 -2.42 -11.12 7.79
CA LYS A 42 -1.18 -10.40 8.08
C LYS A 42 -0.15 -10.54 6.94
N HIS A 43 0.10 -11.76 6.47
CA HIS A 43 1.11 -12.01 5.43
C HIS A 43 0.65 -11.57 4.03
N VAL A 44 -0.62 -11.72 3.70
CA VAL A 44 -1.19 -11.24 2.43
C VAL A 44 -1.24 -9.71 2.39
N ASP A 45 -1.63 -9.05 3.49
CA ASP A 45 -1.68 -7.58 3.58
C ASP A 45 -0.30 -6.92 3.53
N ARG A 46 0.73 -7.58 4.04
CA ARG A 46 2.13 -7.11 3.96
C ARG A 46 2.70 -7.12 2.54
N CYS A 47 2.04 -7.76 1.59
CA CYS A 47 2.48 -7.73 0.21
C CYS A 47 2.33 -6.31 -0.36
N LEU A 48 3.42 -5.73 -0.85
CA LEU A 48 3.44 -4.39 -1.45
C LEU A 48 2.90 -4.34 -2.88
N SER A 49 2.49 -5.48 -3.43
CA SER A 49 2.05 -5.59 -4.84
C SER A 49 3.04 -5.00 -5.85
N CYS A 50 4.32 -5.06 -5.54
CA CYS A 50 5.38 -4.56 -6.44
C CYS A 50 5.60 -5.45 -7.66
N LEU A 51 5.00 -6.65 -7.69
CA LEU A 51 5.01 -7.64 -8.77
C LEU A 51 6.39 -8.10 -9.26
N ALA A 52 7.47 -7.71 -8.60
CA ALA A 52 8.82 -8.13 -8.93
C ALA A 52 9.00 -9.67 -8.91
N CYS A 53 8.18 -10.38 -8.13
CA CYS A 53 8.18 -11.84 -8.09
C CYS A 53 7.61 -12.48 -9.36
N MET A 54 6.79 -11.77 -10.16
CA MET A 54 6.24 -12.29 -11.41
C MET A 54 7.29 -12.35 -12.51
N THR A 55 8.07 -11.27 -12.66
CA THR A 55 9.07 -11.15 -13.72
C THR A 55 10.22 -12.15 -13.59
N THR A 56 10.43 -12.66 -12.38
CA THR A 56 11.52 -13.60 -12.07
C THR A 56 11.01 -15.01 -11.77
N CYS A 57 9.73 -15.27 -11.91
CA CYS A 57 9.13 -16.58 -11.61
C CYS A 57 9.41 -17.58 -12.74
N PRO A 58 10.19 -18.67 -12.52
CA PRO A 58 10.44 -19.65 -13.56
C PRO A 58 9.21 -20.46 -13.95
N SER A 59 8.23 -20.54 -13.05
CA SER A 59 6.96 -21.27 -13.28
C SER A 59 5.87 -20.39 -13.91
N GLY A 60 6.15 -19.12 -14.21
CA GLY A 60 5.19 -18.22 -14.86
C GLY A 60 3.91 -17.94 -14.06
N VAL A 61 3.95 -18.04 -12.74
CA VAL A 61 2.77 -17.81 -11.88
C VAL A 61 2.29 -16.38 -12.00
N ASN A 62 1.03 -16.19 -12.38
CA ASN A 62 0.39 -14.87 -12.39
C ASN A 62 -0.02 -14.45 -10.97
N TYR A 63 0.98 -14.01 -10.20
CA TYR A 63 0.81 -13.64 -8.81
C TYR A 63 -0.11 -12.44 -8.59
N MET A 64 -0.22 -11.53 -9.57
CA MET A 64 -1.10 -10.36 -9.50
C MET A 64 -2.56 -10.78 -9.30
N HIS A 65 -3.07 -11.63 -10.19
CA HIS A 65 -4.44 -12.13 -10.07
C HIS A 65 -4.65 -12.95 -8.80
N LEU A 66 -3.65 -13.74 -8.41
CA LEU A 66 -3.73 -14.55 -7.20
C LEU A 66 -3.87 -13.71 -5.94
N VAL A 67 -3.04 -12.66 -5.78
CA VAL A 67 -3.08 -11.78 -4.60
C VAL A 67 -4.32 -10.90 -4.58
N ASP A 68 -4.79 -10.44 -5.73
CA ASP A 68 -6.02 -9.64 -5.83
C ASP A 68 -7.25 -10.46 -5.46
N HIS A 69 -7.32 -11.70 -5.96
CA HIS A 69 -8.39 -12.62 -5.60
C HIS A 69 -8.39 -12.97 -4.11
N ALA A 70 -7.21 -13.25 -3.56
CA ALA A 70 -7.05 -13.52 -2.13
C ALA A 70 -7.47 -12.33 -1.25
N ARG A 71 -7.11 -11.11 -1.64
CA ARG A 71 -7.53 -9.89 -0.93
C ARG A 71 -9.04 -9.68 -0.98
N ALA A 72 -9.65 -9.89 -2.15
CA ALA A 72 -11.11 -9.82 -2.29
C ALA A 72 -11.82 -10.88 -1.42
N TYR A 73 -11.27 -12.09 -1.35
CA TYR A 73 -11.78 -13.16 -0.50
C TYR A 73 -11.66 -12.79 0.99
N ILE A 74 -10.49 -12.32 1.43
CA ILE A 74 -10.25 -11.86 2.80
C ILE A 74 -11.22 -10.74 3.18
N GLU A 75 -11.43 -9.75 2.31
CA GLU A 75 -12.32 -8.62 2.61
C GLU A 75 -13.79 -9.05 2.81
N ARG A 76 -14.22 -10.13 2.15
CA ARG A 76 -15.57 -10.68 2.30
C ARG A 76 -15.73 -11.53 3.56
N HIS A 77 -14.70 -12.29 3.96
CA HIS A 77 -14.81 -13.32 4.98
C HIS A 77 -14.11 -12.99 6.31
N TYR A 78 -13.22 -11.99 6.33
CA TYR A 78 -12.49 -11.61 7.53
C TYR A 78 -12.99 -10.29 8.12
N ARG A 79 -13.39 -10.34 9.39
CA ARG A 79 -13.77 -9.13 10.13
C ARG A 79 -12.55 -8.50 10.79
N ARG A 80 -12.06 -7.42 10.21
CA ARG A 80 -10.94 -6.66 10.75
C ARG A 80 -11.29 -5.96 12.06
N PRO A 81 -10.32 -5.78 12.97
CA PRO A 81 -10.47 -4.95 14.17
C PRO A 81 -10.95 -3.53 13.83
N LEU A 82 -11.74 -2.93 14.73
CA LEU A 82 -12.33 -1.60 14.49
C LEU A 82 -11.28 -0.52 14.20
N ALA A 83 -10.15 -0.54 14.90
CA ALA A 83 -9.06 0.42 14.69
C ALA A 83 -8.49 0.34 13.27
N GLU A 84 -8.31 -0.88 12.75
CA GLU A 84 -7.81 -1.09 11.39
C GLU A 84 -8.85 -0.67 10.34
N ARG A 85 -10.12 -0.98 10.57
CA ARG A 85 -11.22 -0.53 9.71
C ARG A 85 -11.30 1.00 9.66
N ALA A 86 -11.21 1.66 10.81
CA ALA A 86 -11.21 3.12 10.90
C ALA A 86 -10.03 3.73 10.14
N LEU A 87 -8.81 3.19 10.33
CA LEU A 87 -7.63 3.66 9.61
C LEU A 87 -7.78 3.50 8.09
N ARG A 88 -8.25 2.35 7.62
CA ARG A 88 -8.51 2.10 6.19
C ARG A 88 -9.57 3.04 5.63
N ALA A 89 -10.65 3.29 6.37
CA ALA A 89 -11.69 4.24 5.97
C ALA A 89 -11.16 5.67 5.85
N VAL A 90 -10.33 6.12 6.80
CA VAL A 90 -9.68 7.43 6.74
C VAL A 90 -8.76 7.53 5.51
N VAL A 91 -7.94 6.52 5.27
CA VAL A 91 -7.04 6.50 4.09
C VAL A 91 -7.84 6.54 2.79
N ALA A 92 -8.91 5.76 2.67
CA ALA A 92 -9.79 5.74 1.50
C ALA A 92 -10.53 7.07 1.28
N ALA A 93 -10.89 7.77 2.35
CA ALA A 93 -11.59 9.07 2.28
C ALA A 93 -10.64 10.25 1.98
N VAL A 94 -9.36 10.10 2.25
CA VAL A 94 -8.38 11.21 2.16
C VAL A 94 -7.47 11.07 0.95
N LEU A 95 -6.88 9.88 0.74
CA LEU A 95 -5.83 9.69 -0.26
C LEU A 95 -6.24 9.97 -1.72
N PRO A 96 -7.45 9.58 -2.18
CA PRO A 96 -7.86 9.83 -3.57
C PRO A 96 -8.14 11.30 -3.88
N TYR A 97 -8.30 12.15 -2.85
CA TYR A 97 -8.65 13.56 -3.02
C TYR A 97 -7.46 14.47 -2.71
N PRO A 98 -6.80 15.07 -3.71
CA PRO A 98 -5.57 15.84 -3.52
C PRO A 98 -5.69 16.98 -2.48
N GLN A 99 -6.83 17.66 -2.43
CA GLN A 99 -7.06 18.73 -1.47
C GLN A 99 -7.14 18.20 -0.02
N ARG A 100 -7.90 17.12 0.19
CA ARG A 100 -8.01 16.47 1.51
C ARG A 100 -6.67 15.88 1.95
N PHE A 101 -5.96 15.25 1.01
CA PHE A 101 -4.66 14.68 1.29
C PHE A 101 -3.64 15.77 1.65
N ARG A 102 -3.64 16.91 0.94
CA ARG A 102 -2.79 18.06 1.28
C ARG A 102 -3.12 18.65 2.65
N ALA A 103 -4.40 18.78 3.00
CA ALA A 103 -4.83 19.23 4.33
C ALA A 103 -4.38 18.24 5.42
N ALA A 104 -4.59 16.95 5.21
CA ALA A 104 -4.14 15.91 6.13
C ALA A 104 -2.61 15.94 6.35
N LEU A 105 -1.81 16.14 5.29
CA LEU A 105 -0.36 16.26 5.41
C LEU A 105 0.08 17.52 6.18
N ARG A 106 -0.63 18.65 6.03
CA ARG A 106 -0.38 19.85 6.84
C ARG A 106 -0.64 19.58 8.32
N LEU A 107 -1.76 18.97 8.64
CA LEU A 107 -2.11 18.58 10.00
C LEU A 107 -1.11 17.57 10.57
N ALA A 108 -0.70 16.59 9.75
CA ALA A 108 0.32 15.61 10.12
C ALA A 108 1.67 16.29 10.42
N GLY A 109 2.04 17.32 9.64
CA GLY A 109 3.24 18.11 9.90
C GLY A 109 3.21 18.81 11.25
N LEU A 110 2.08 19.38 11.65
CA LEU A 110 1.86 19.98 12.97
C LEU A 110 1.87 18.93 14.10
N ALA A 111 1.31 17.76 13.84
CA ALA A 111 1.26 16.66 14.82
C ALA A 111 2.56 15.83 14.90
N ARG A 112 3.55 16.08 14.04
CA ARG A 112 4.80 15.32 13.96
C ARG A 112 5.55 15.21 15.30
N PRO A 113 5.67 16.24 16.15
CA PRO A 113 6.33 16.12 17.45
C PRO A 113 5.66 15.11 18.38
N LEU A 114 4.36 14.84 18.20
CA LEU A 114 3.61 13.86 18.98
C LEU A 114 3.89 12.40 18.56
N ALA A 115 4.55 12.20 17.42
CA ALA A 115 4.81 10.85 16.89
C ALA A 115 5.61 9.97 17.87
N GLY A 116 6.55 10.56 18.62
CA GLY A 116 7.32 9.85 19.63
C GLY A 116 6.44 9.27 20.76
N VAL A 117 5.51 10.07 21.26
CA VAL A 117 4.56 9.64 22.29
C VAL A 117 3.61 8.57 21.77
N LEU A 118 3.09 8.75 20.53
CA LEU A 118 2.17 7.81 19.90
C LEU A 118 2.81 6.45 19.61
N GLN A 119 4.11 6.38 19.39
CA GLN A 119 4.84 5.11 19.23
C GLN A 119 4.80 4.21 20.47
N GLY A 120 4.72 4.78 21.66
CA GLY A 120 4.58 4.04 22.91
C GLY A 120 3.25 3.27 23.01
N ILE A 121 2.22 3.70 22.29
CA ILE A 121 0.87 3.14 22.36
C ILE A 121 0.68 2.17 21.19
N ARG A 122 0.64 0.85 21.48
CA ARG A 122 0.55 -0.21 20.45
C ARG A 122 -0.46 0.04 19.33
N PRO A 123 -1.76 0.36 19.60
CA PRO A 123 -2.75 0.57 18.53
C PRO A 123 -2.48 1.82 17.68
N LEU A 124 -1.68 2.78 18.15
CA LEU A 124 -1.38 4.04 17.45
C LEU A 124 -0.05 4.01 16.67
N ARG A 125 0.73 2.94 16.78
CA ARG A 125 1.99 2.79 16.05
C ARG A 125 1.88 3.00 14.53
N PRO A 126 0.85 2.48 13.83
CA PRO A 126 0.69 2.74 12.39
C PRO A 126 0.46 4.23 12.10
N ALA A 127 -0.34 4.92 12.92
CA ALA A 127 -0.56 6.36 12.79
C ALA A 127 0.72 7.16 13.06
N ALA A 128 1.49 6.78 14.08
CA ALA A 128 2.80 7.39 14.38
C ALA A 128 3.79 7.23 13.22
N ALA A 129 3.85 6.05 12.60
CA ALA A 129 4.67 5.81 11.41
C ALA A 129 4.22 6.67 10.22
N MET A 130 2.91 6.82 9.99
CA MET A 130 2.37 7.72 8.95
C MET A 130 2.75 9.18 9.21
N LEU A 131 2.71 9.65 10.47
CA LEU A 131 3.16 11.01 10.83
C LEU A 131 4.64 11.24 10.52
N GLN A 132 5.49 10.24 10.75
CA GLN A 132 6.92 10.34 10.45
C GLN A 132 7.21 10.38 8.95
N LEU A 133 6.39 9.71 8.13
CA LEU A 133 6.50 9.74 6.68
C LEU A 133 6.01 11.05 6.06
N ALA A 134 5.27 11.87 6.81
CA ALA A 134 4.81 13.16 6.32
C ALA A 134 6.01 14.07 5.98
N PRO A 135 6.05 14.67 4.78
CA PRO A 135 7.14 15.56 4.40
C PRO A 135 7.13 16.83 5.27
N ALA A 136 8.31 17.33 5.59
CA ALA A 136 8.46 18.56 6.39
C ALA A 136 7.93 19.80 5.67
N ARG A 137 8.00 19.80 4.34
CA ARG A 137 7.47 20.87 3.48
C ARG A 137 6.72 20.26 2.31
N LEU A 138 5.54 20.77 2.05
CA LEU A 138 4.77 20.38 0.86
C LEU A 138 5.19 21.26 -0.32
N PRO A 139 5.40 20.68 -1.50
CA PRO A 139 5.68 21.43 -2.71
C PRO A 139 4.48 22.32 -3.08
N LYS A 140 4.76 23.41 -3.79
CA LYS A 140 3.72 24.24 -4.38
C LYS A 140 2.97 23.44 -5.45
N GLN A 141 1.65 23.67 -5.56
CA GLN A 141 0.90 23.04 -6.66
C GLN A 141 1.42 23.58 -7.99
N ALA A 142 1.87 22.67 -8.85
CA ALA A 142 2.14 23.04 -10.23
C ALA A 142 0.81 23.04 -11.01
N PRO A 143 0.56 24.02 -11.87
CA PRO A 143 -0.55 23.96 -12.81
C PRO A 143 -0.38 22.72 -13.71
N LEU A 144 -1.51 22.14 -14.11
CA LEU A 144 -1.46 21.07 -15.12
C LEU A 144 -0.82 21.63 -16.40
N PRO A 145 0.13 20.93 -17.02
CA PRO A 145 0.68 21.36 -18.29
C PRO A 145 -0.48 21.50 -19.30
N ALA A 146 -0.51 22.62 -19.99
CA ALA A 146 -1.47 22.83 -21.06
C ALA A 146 -1.31 21.73 -22.12
N SER A 147 -2.41 21.17 -22.59
CA SER A 147 -2.39 20.23 -23.71
C SER A 147 -1.73 20.93 -24.92
N THR A 148 -0.57 20.43 -25.35
CA THR A 148 0.04 20.90 -26.58
C THR A 148 -0.74 20.29 -27.76
N ALA A 149 -1.55 21.11 -28.40
CA ALA A 149 -2.19 20.74 -29.66
C ALA A 149 -1.11 20.64 -30.75
N GLY A 150 -0.97 19.49 -31.42
CA GLY A 150 -0.05 19.34 -32.55
C GLY A 150 0.73 18.02 -32.60
N GLY A 151 0.43 17.07 -31.71
CA GLY A 151 1.08 15.75 -31.71
C GLY A 151 0.42 14.72 -32.66
N ARG A 152 1.15 13.65 -32.97
CA ARG A 152 0.70 12.52 -33.81
C ARG A 152 -0.38 11.64 -33.18
N GLY A 153 -0.85 11.95 -31.95
CA GLY A 153 -1.87 11.19 -31.24
C GLY A 153 -2.23 11.80 -29.91
N ARG A 154 -3.29 11.27 -29.28
CA ARG A 154 -3.70 11.62 -27.92
C ARG A 154 -3.23 10.54 -26.96
N VAL A 155 -2.58 10.92 -25.90
CA VAL A 155 -2.21 10.04 -24.79
C VAL A 155 -2.85 10.53 -23.51
N VAL A 156 -3.28 9.61 -22.66
CA VAL A 156 -3.81 9.90 -21.34
C VAL A 156 -2.76 9.48 -20.31
N LEU A 157 -2.28 10.45 -19.54
CA LEU A 157 -1.38 10.18 -18.45
C LEU A 157 -2.19 9.85 -17.19
N MET A 158 -2.05 8.61 -16.69
CA MET A 158 -2.66 8.22 -15.42
C MET A 158 -1.83 8.79 -14.27
N GLN A 159 -2.48 9.57 -13.42
CA GLN A 159 -1.85 10.14 -12.24
C GLN A 159 -2.13 9.27 -11.02
N GLY A 160 -1.09 9.01 -10.21
CA GLY A 160 -1.24 8.38 -8.92
C GLY A 160 -1.94 9.30 -7.92
N CYS A 161 -2.62 8.75 -6.90
CA CYS A 161 -3.36 9.55 -5.91
C CYS A 161 -2.46 10.50 -5.10
N ALA A 162 -1.23 10.10 -4.81
CA ALA A 162 -0.29 10.84 -3.97
C ALA A 162 0.61 11.81 -4.76
N GLU A 163 0.92 11.48 -6.01
CA GLU A 163 1.84 12.22 -6.88
C GLU A 163 1.50 13.71 -7.01
N PRO A 164 0.24 14.11 -7.29
CA PRO A 164 -0.12 15.52 -7.45
C PRO A 164 0.16 16.38 -6.23
N VAL A 165 0.28 15.76 -5.07
CA VAL A 165 0.49 16.43 -3.79
C VAL A 165 1.96 16.41 -3.37
N LEU A 166 2.63 15.26 -3.53
CA LEU A 166 3.99 15.04 -3.05
C LEU A 166 5.07 15.41 -4.07
N ARG A 167 4.81 15.15 -5.36
CA ARG A 167 5.79 15.36 -6.44
C ARG A 167 5.11 15.89 -7.70
N PRO A 168 4.53 17.09 -7.64
CA PRO A 168 3.84 17.70 -8.80
C PRO A 168 4.76 17.97 -10.00
N GLU A 169 6.08 17.95 -9.80
CA GLU A 169 7.08 18.15 -10.84
C GLU A 169 7.29 16.95 -11.78
N ILE A 170 6.71 15.79 -11.47
CA ILE A 170 6.83 14.57 -12.31
C ILE A 170 5.86 14.57 -13.49
N ARG A 171 5.04 15.60 -13.62
CA ARG A 171 4.00 15.72 -14.66
C ARG A 171 4.53 16.27 -15.96
#